data_e001539144e80d19eea664a89ec2c1da
#
_entry.id   e001539144e80d19eea664a89ec2c1da
#
_cell.length_a   1.000
_cell.length_b   1.000
_cell.length_c   1.000
_cell.angle_alpha   90.00
_cell.angle_beta   90.00
_cell.angle_gamma   90.00
#
_symmetry.space_group_name_H-M   'P 1'
#
loop_
_entity.id
_entity.type
_entity.pdbx_description
1 polymer ?
#
loop_
_entity_poly.entity_id
_entity_poly.type
_entity_poly.pdbx_seq_one_letter_code
_entity_poly.pdbx_strand_id
1 'polypeptide(L)'
;QIRSSAASDVYKRQSQNKAAGFCIFNSISIGANYLLHKFKYKKIAIVDIDVHHGNGTQDIFYDNENVLFISTHQYPYYPGSGSEKERGKFNNIKNIPLPAGTGSEEYLNAFEHALKKLEEFKPEFVLISAGFDAHEADPLAQFRLKTEDYYLITKRILDVSKKYCNGNVVSTLEGGYDLK
;
A
#
# COMPACT_ATOMS: atom_id res chain seq x y z
N GLN A 1 22.17 -9.49 -15.58
CA GLN A 1 21.52 -8.26 -15.06
C GLN A 1 20.40 -8.66 -14.12
N ILE A 2 20.58 -8.33 -12.86
CA ILE A 2 19.56 -8.53 -11.85
C ILE A 2 18.54 -7.39 -12.05
N ARG A 3 17.41 -7.69 -12.65
CA ARG A 3 16.25 -6.79 -12.73
C ARG A 3 15.46 -6.91 -11.42
N SER A 4 15.94 -6.26 -10.36
CA SER A 4 15.36 -6.41 -9.03
C SER A 4 14.12 -5.57 -8.76
N SER A 5 13.88 -4.49 -9.51
CA SER A 5 12.76 -3.57 -9.26
C SER A 5 11.42 -4.04 -9.84
N ALA A 6 11.42 -4.73 -10.98
CA ALA A 6 10.17 -5.22 -11.58
C ALA A 6 9.54 -6.41 -10.84
N ALA A 7 10.26 -7.02 -9.91
CA ALA A 7 9.81 -8.23 -9.23
C ALA A 7 8.92 -7.94 -8.01
N SER A 8 9.08 -6.83 -7.31
CA SER A 8 8.39 -6.59 -6.04
C SER A 8 6.94 -6.11 -6.19
N ASP A 9 6.61 -5.35 -7.20
CA ASP A 9 5.24 -4.87 -7.49
C ASP A 9 4.20 -6.00 -7.62
N VAL A 10 4.68 -7.19 -7.82
CA VAL A 10 3.88 -8.35 -8.08
C VAL A 10 3.56 -9.16 -6.82
N TYR A 11 4.34 -9.00 -5.75
CA TYR A 11 4.15 -9.76 -4.50
C TYR A 11 2.84 -9.41 -3.79
N LYS A 12 2.46 -8.13 -3.76
CA LYS A 12 1.23 -7.66 -3.13
C LYS A 12 -0.06 -8.08 -3.84
N ARG A 13 0.05 -8.63 -5.05
CA ARG A 13 -1.09 -9.10 -5.86
C ARG A 13 -1.35 -10.59 -5.71
N GLN A 14 -0.54 -11.30 -4.94
CA GLN A 14 -0.72 -12.72 -4.69
C GLN A 14 -1.74 -12.97 -3.57
N SER A 15 -2.82 -13.67 -3.88
CA SER A 15 -3.78 -14.20 -2.90
C SER A 15 -3.27 -15.50 -2.26
N GLN A 16 -3.99 -16.01 -1.25
CA GLN A 16 -3.58 -17.21 -0.51
C GLN A 16 -3.30 -18.44 -1.38
N ASN A 17 -3.99 -18.57 -2.53
CA ASN A 17 -3.96 -19.79 -3.35
C ASN A 17 -3.62 -19.54 -4.83
N LYS A 18 -3.25 -18.33 -5.21
CA LYS A 18 -3.05 -18.00 -6.63
C LYS A 18 -1.91 -16.99 -6.79
N ALA A 19 -0.83 -17.45 -7.41
CA ALA A 19 0.24 -16.56 -7.86
C ALA A 19 -0.30 -15.65 -8.96
N ALA A 20 -0.16 -14.35 -8.81
CA ALA A 20 -0.50 -13.37 -9.82
C ALA A 20 0.68 -12.40 -9.99
N GLY A 21 0.94 -12.03 -11.24
CA GLY A 21 2.09 -11.24 -11.60
C GLY A 21 3.38 -12.06 -11.65
N PHE A 22 4.54 -11.46 -11.38
CA PHE A 22 5.86 -12.11 -11.54
C PHE A 22 6.43 -12.75 -10.27
N CYS A 23 5.65 -12.90 -9.19
CA CYS A 23 6.17 -13.30 -7.89
C CYS A 23 5.40 -14.39 -7.18
N ILE A 24 6.16 -15.16 -6.37
CA ILE A 24 5.69 -16.34 -5.65
C ILE A 24 5.23 -16.01 -4.22
N PHE A 25 5.67 -14.90 -3.61
CA PHE A 25 5.36 -14.55 -2.22
C PHE A 25 4.86 -13.11 -2.08
N ASN A 26 3.86 -12.90 -1.22
CA ASN A 26 3.41 -11.58 -0.80
C ASN A 26 4.19 -11.17 0.46
N SER A 27 5.34 -10.50 0.27
CA SER A 27 6.29 -10.20 1.34
C SER A 27 5.70 -9.32 2.44
N ILE A 28 4.90 -8.31 2.08
CA ILE A 28 4.27 -7.43 3.06
C ILE A 28 3.25 -8.17 3.92
N SER A 29 2.48 -9.09 3.32
CA SER A 29 1.53 -9.93 4.05
C SER A 29 2.21 -10.96 4.95
N ILE A 30 3.36 -11.51 4.52
CA ILE A 30 4.18 -12.38 5.36
C ILE A 30 4.69 -11.59 6.57
N GLY A 31 5.19 -10.37 6.37
CA GLY A 31 5.63 -9.47 7.45
C GLY A 31 4.51 -9.18 8.44
N ALA A 32 3.30 -8.84 7.96
CA ALA A 32 2.14 -8.59 8.82
C ALA A 32 1.76 -9.84 9.64
N ASN A 33 1.69 -11.00 9.01
CA ASN A 33 1.40 -12.26 9.71
C ASN A 33 2.49 -12.60 10.73
N TYR A 34 3.75 -12.34 10.42
CA TYR A 34 4.85 -12.55 11.38
C TYR A 34 4.71 -11.65 12.61
N LEU A 35 4.36 -10.37 12.43
CA LEU A 35 4.09 -9.44 13.53
C LEU A 35 2.91 -9.92 14.40
N LEU A 36 1.81 -10.35 13.79
CA LEU A 36 0.64 -10.88 14.49
C LEU A 36 0.98 -12.13 15.31
N HIS A 37 1.64 -13.11 14.69
CA HIS A 37 1.81 -14.44 15.29
C HIS A 37 3.04 -14.54 16.19
N LYS A 38 4.17 -13.94 15.80
CA LYS A 38 5.42 -14.00 16.57
C LYS A 38 5.50 -12.94 17.64
N PHE A 39 5.19 -11.68 17.31
CA PHE A 39 5.28 -10.56 18.25
C PHE A 39 3.95 -10.23 18.94
N LYS A 40 2.86 -10.88 18.54
CA LYS A 40 1.54 -10.74 19.16
C LYS A 40 0.92 -9.34 19.08
N TYR A 41 1.35 -8.54 18.12
CA TYR A 41 0.67 -7.29 17.80
C TYR A 41 -0.81 -7.54 17.44
N LYS A 42 -1.66 -6.59 17.77
CA LYS A 42 -3.13 -6.68 17.58
C LYS A 42 -3.66 -5.73 16.53
N LYS A 43 -2.90 -4.69 16.19
CA LYS A 43 -3.30 -3.66 15.22
C LYS A 43 -2.14 -3.33 14.29
N ILE A 44 -2.14 -3.93 13.12
CA ILE A 44 -1.13 -3.68 12.09
C ILE A 44 -1.80 -2.93 10.95
N ALA A 45 -1.22 -1.82 10.54
CA ALA A 45 -1.65 -1.12 9.34
C ALA A 45 -0.69 -1.40 8.19
N ILE A 46 -1.23 -1.68 7.01
CA ILE A 46 -0.51 -1.74 5.75
C ILE A 46 -0.97 -0.56 4.90
N VAL A 47 -0.05 0.32 4.55
CA VAL A 47 -0.29 1.46 3.67
C VAL A 47 0.41 1.21 2.34
N ASP A 48 -0.36 1.03 1.30
CA ASP A 48 0.09 0.74 -0.05
C ASP A 48 0.01 2.02 -0.89
N ILE A 49 1.16 2.53 -1.29
CA ILE A 49 1.32 3.74 -2.11
C ILE A 49 1.79 3.45 -3.54
N ASP A 50 1.89 2.20 -3.92
CA ASP A 50 2.09 1.80 -5.30
C ASP A 50 0.88 2.20 -6.15
N VAL A 51 1.12 2.54 -7.42
CA VAL A 51 0.07 2.97 -8.34
C VAL A 51 -0.95 1.88 -8.66
N HIS A 52 -0.59 0.61 -8.47
CA HIS A 52 -1.49 -0.52 -8.67
C HIS A 52 -2.14 -0.97 -7.37
N HIS A 53 -3.39 -1.40 -7.46
CA HIS A 53 -4.09 -1.96 -6.30
C HIS A 53 -3.45 -3.26 -5.80
N GLY A 54 -3.21 -3.34 -4.49
CA GLY A 54 -2.66 -4.52 -3.81
C GLY A 54 -3.72 -5.58 -3.53
N ASN A 55 -4.37 -6.13 -4.57
CA ASN A 55 -5.49 -7.05 -4.43
C ASN A 55 -5.17 -8.31 -3.61
N GLY A 56 -3.97 -8.85 -3.73
CA GLY A 56 -3.57 -10.03 -2.96
C GLY A 56 -3.44 -9.75 -1.46
N THR A 57 -2.90 -8.58 -1.10
CA THR A 57 -2.85 -8.13 0.31
C THR A 57 -4.25 -7.91 0.84
N GLN A 58 -5.12 -7.26 0.06
CA GLN A 58 -6.53 -7.09 0.40
C GLN A 58 -7.21 -8.43 0.66
N ASP A 59 -7.06 -9.40 -0.24
CA ASP A 59 -7.70 -10.72 -0.14
C ASP A 59 -7.24 -11.49 1.10
N ILE A 60 -5.94 -11.45 1.41
CA ILE A 60 -5.36 -12.13 2.58
C ILE A 60 -5.96 -11.60 3.89
N PHE A 61 -6.19 -10.29 3.97
CA PHE A 61 -6.66 -9.65 5.21
C PHE A 61 -8.12 -9.20 5.17
N TYR A 62 -8.88 -9.63 4.16
CA TYR A 62 -10.28 -9.21 3.99
C TYR A 62 -11.17 -9.50 5.21
N ASP A 63 -10.92 -10.64 5.87
CA ASP A 63 -11.63 -11.14 7.04
C ASP A 63 -10.78 -11.05 8.33
N ASN A 64 -9.82 -10.12 8.41
CA ASN A 64 -8.92 -10.01 9.57
C ASN A 64 -9.03 -8.63 10.23
N GLU A 65 -9.72 -8.54 11.37
CA GLU A 65 -9.93 -7.29 12.11
C GLU A 65 -8.63 -6.65 12.67
N ASN A 66 -7.57 -7.44 12.81
CA ASN A 66 -6.28 -6.98 13.34
C ASN A 66 -5.41 -6.28 12.30
N VAL A 67 -5.81 -6.31 11.02
CA VAL A 67 -5.04 -5.69 9.94
C VAL A 67 -5.91 -4.69 9.21
N LEU A 68 -5.47 -3.44 9.19
CA LEU A 68 -6.00 -2.40 8.32
C LEU A 68 -5.17 -2.37 7.04
N PHE A 69 -5.81 -2.51 5.89
CA PHE A 69 -5.19 -2.30 4.59
C PHE A 69 -5.72 -1.02 3.96
N ILE A 70 -4.81 -0.13 3.55
CA ILE A 70 -5.11 1.12 2.85
C ILE A 70 -4.35 1.10 1.53
N SER A 71 -5.01 1.38 0.42
CA SER A 71 -4.38 1.47 -0.90
C SER A 71 -4.84 2.71 -1.64
N THR A 72 -3.88 3.52 -2.11
CA THR A 72 -4.09 4.62 -3.05
C THR A 72 -3.57 4.19 -4.42
N HIS A 73 -4.45 4.06 -5.41
CA HIS A 73 -4.08 3.47 -6.69
C HIS A 73 -4.85 4.07 -7.86
N GLN A 74 -4.31 3.91 -9.05
CA GLN A 74 -5.00 4.31 -10.27
C GLN A 74 -6.18 3.37 -10.55
N TYR A 75 -7.35 3.95 -10.89
CA TYR A 75 -8.55 3.19 -11.19
C TYR A 75 -9.40 3.92 -12.25
N PRO A 76 -9.96 3.21 -13.27
CA PRO A 76 -9.74 1.79 -13.54
C PRO A 76 -8.34 1.52 -14.12
N TYR A 77 -7.66 0.55 -13.55
CA TYR A 77 -6.31 0.13 -13.99
C TYR A 77 -6.05 -1.32 -13.57
N TYR A 78 -4.93 -1.92 -14.01
CA TYR A 78 -4.56 -3.26 -13.56
C TYR A 78 -4.39 -3.29 -12.03
N PRO A 79 -4.89 -4.32 -11.33
CA PRO A 79 -5.51 -5.57 -11.79
C PRO A 79 -7.04 -5.51 -11.98
N GLY A 80 -7.68 -4.36 -11.95
CA GLY A 80 -9.11 -4.18 -12.16
C GLY A 80 -9.97 -4.32 -10.89
N SER A 81 -9.34 -4.39 -9.72
CA SER A 81 -9.96 -4.42 -8.38
C SER A 81 -9.64 -3.15 -7.61
N GLY A 82 -10.10 -3.01 -6.37
CA GLY A 82 -9.82 -1.86 -5.52
C GLY A 82 -10.90 -0.77 -5.58
N SER A 83 -12.13 -1.16 -5.83
CA SER A 83 -13.26 -0.24 -5.72
C SER A 83 -13.40 0.26 -4.29
N GLU A 84 -13.81 1.52 -4.12
CA GLU A 84 -14.09 2.10 -2.79
C GLU A 84 -15.18 1.33 -2.02
N LYS A 85 -15.99 0.52 -2.72
CA LYS A 85 -17.01 -0.33 -2.12
C LYS A 85 -16.45 -1.57 -1.43
N GLU A 86 -15.24 -1.98 -1.76
CA GLU A 86 -14.56 -3.12 -1.16
C GLU A 86 -13.96 -2.69 0.19
N ARG A 87 -14.64 -3.03 1.29
CA ARG A 87 -14.34 -2.51 2.63
C ARG A 87 -13.83 -3.54 3.62
N GLY A 88 -13.80 -4.82 3.23
CA GLY A 88 -13.51 -5.92 4.15
C GLY A 88 -14.65 -6.16 5.15
N LYS A 89 -14.61 -7.31 5.79
CA LYS A 89 -15.66 -7.74 6.74
C LYS A 89 -15.77 -6.86 7.97
N PHE A 90 -14.65 -6.28 8.41
CA PHE A 90 -14.56 -5.44 9.60
C PHE A 90 -14.37 -3.96 9.26
N ASN A 91 -14.70 -3.54 8.03
CA ASN A 91 -14.39 -2.20 7.52
C ASN A 91 -12.89 -1.86 7.64
N ASN A 92 -12.09 -2.87 7.46
CA ASN A 92 -10.63 -2.86 7.61
C ASN A 92 -9.88 -2.71 6.28
N ILE A 93 -10.59 -2.54 5.18
CA ILE A 93 -10.06 -2.20 3.87
C ILE A 93 -10.46 -0.77 3.50
N LYS A 94 -9.50 0.04 3.12
CA LYS A 94 -9.73 1.41 2.62
C LYS A 94 -9.07 1.58 1.28
N ASN A 95 -9.83 1.42 0.22
CA ASN A 95 -9.43 1.74 -1.14
C ASN A 95 -9.69 3.22 -1.46
N ILE A 96 -8.73 3.86 -2.10
CA ILE A 96 -8.77 5.24 -2.57
C ILE A 96 -8.42 5.21 -4.06
N PRO A 97 -9.38 4.85 -4.91
CA PRO A 97 -9.19 4.81 -6.35
C PRO A 97 -9.12 6.24 -6.92
N LEU A 98 -8.10 6.51 -7.72
CA LEU A 98 -7.86 7.81 -8.32
C LEU A 98 -7.78 7.68 -9.86
N PRO A 99 -8.23 8.68 -10.62
CA PRO A 99 -8.22 8.62 -12.07
C PRO A 99 -6.81 8.74 -12.64
N ALA A 100 -6.61 8.26 -13.85
CA ALA A 100 -5.40 8.51 -14.63
C ALA A 100 -5.14 10.02 -14.75
N GLY A 101 -3.89 10.43 -14.66
CA GLY A 101 -3.48 11.83 -14.73
C GLY A 101 -3.49 12.56 -13.37
N THR A 102 -3.89 11.89 -12.29
CA THR A 102 -3.86 12.45 -10.93
C THR A 102 -2.46 13.01 -10.61
N GLY A 103 -2.42 14.28 -10.26
CA GLY A 103 -1.21 15.01 -9.85
C GLY A 103 -1.05 15.12 -8.34
N SER A 104 0.01 15.82 -7.91
CA SER A 104 0.40 15.98 -6.51
C SER A 104 -0.73 16.48 -5.62
N GLU A 105 -1.39 17.57 -5.99
CA GLU A 105 -2.44 18.19 -5.16
C GLU A 105 -3.63 17.26 -4.96
N GLU A 106 -4.14 16.68 -6.03
CA GLU A 106 -5.28 15.76 -5.99
C GLU A 106 -4.95 14.51 -5.18
N TYR A 107 -3.76 13.94 -5.39
CA TYR A 107 -3.31 12.76 -4.65
C TYR A 107 -3.17 13.05 -3.16
N LEU A 108 -2.48 14.14 -2.78
CA LEU A 108 -2.26 14.49 -1.39
C LEU A 108 -3.58 14.80 -0.66
N ASN A 109 -4.54 15.45 -1.33
CA ASN A 109 -5.88 15.69 -0.78
C ASN A 109 -6.63 14.36 -0.55
N ALA A 110 -6.56 13.44 -1.50
CA ALA A 110 -7.16 12.11 -1.34
C ALA A 110 -6.45 11.28 -0.24
N PHE A 111 -5.15 11.43 -0.09
CA PHE A 111 -4.35 10.74 0.92
C PHE A 111 -4.71 11.15 2.36
N GLU A 112 -5.32 12.33 2.58
CA GLU A 112 -5.86 12.69 3.89
C GLU A 112 -6.91 11.70 4.39
N HIS A 113 -7.68 11.09 3.49
CA HIS A 113 -8.62 10.02 3.86
C HIS A 113 -7.92 8.75 4.35
N ALA A 114 -6.72 8.44 3.76
CA ALA A 114 -5.87 7.35 4.23
C ALA A 114 -5.36 7.62 5.65
N LEU A 115 -4.83 8.83 5.87
CA LEU A 115 -4.29 9.24 7.17
C LEU A 115 -5.36 9.25 8.26
N LYS A 116 -6.54 9.78 7.96
CA LYS A 116 -7.67 9.74 8.89
C LYS A 116 -8.04 8.32 9.29
N LYS A 117 -8.12 7.41 8.32
CA LYS A 117 -8.42 6.01 8.59
C LYS A 117 -7.33 5.33 9.41
N LEU A 118 -6.06 5.65 9.12
CA LEU A 118 -4.90 5.16 9.87
C LEU A 118 -4.93 5.64 11.34
N GLU A 119 -5.26 6.92 11.57
CA GLU A 119 -5.39 7.49 12.92
C GLU A 119 -6.57 6.87 13.70
N GLU A 120 -7.71 6.66 13.07
CA GLU A 120 -8.87 6.01 13.67
C GLU A 120 -8.56 4.58 14.11
N PHE A 121 -7.75 3.87 13.33
CA PHE A 121 -7.34 2.50 13.62
C PHE A 121 -6.36 2.41 14.79
N LYS A 122 -5.50 3.43 15.00
CA LYS A 122 -4.46 3.49 16.05
C LYS A 122 -3.54 2.27 16.00
N PRO A 123 -2.72 2.14 14.95
CA PRO A 123 -1.87 0.97 14.74
C PRO A 123 -0.82 0.83 15.84
N GLU A 124 -0.42 -0.40 16.12
CA GLU A 124 0.76 -0.74 16.93
C GLU A 124 2.02 -0.93 16.07
N PHE A 125 1.82 -1.12 14.77
CA PHE A 125 2.88 -1.24 13.76
C PHE A 125 2.36 -0.81 12.39
N VAL A 126 3.20 -0.14 11.60
CA VAL A 126 2.88 0.27 10.22
C VAL A 126 3.82 -0.42 9.24
N LEU A 127 3.26 -1.01 8.21
CA LEU A 127 3.98 -1.55 7.06
C LEU A 127 3.64 -0.69 5.83
N ILE A 128 4.64 -0.40 5.00
CA ILE A 128 4.45 0.39 3.78
C ILE A 128 4.82 -0.46 2.57
N SER A 129 3.87 -0.70 1.66
CA SER A 129 4.15 -1.15 0.30
C SER A 129 4.54 0.08 -0.52
N ALA A 130 5.84 0.29 -0.67
CA ALA A 130 6.41 1.49 -1.28
C ALA A 130 6.66 1.27 -2.78
N GLY A 131 5.66 1.55 -3.60
CA GLY A 131 5.82 1.67 -5.05
C GLY A 131 6.18 3.11 -5.44
N PHE A 132 7.08 3.25 -6.39
CA PHE A 132 7.49 4.54 -6.95
C PHE A 132 6.97 4.74 -8.39
N ASP A 133 6.12 3.82 -8.86
CA ASP A 133 5.50 3.82 -10.18
C ASP A 133 4.33 4.82 -10.36
N ALA A 134 3.97 5.54 -9.29
CA ALA A 134 3.10 6.70 -9.37
C ALA A 134 3.85 7.99 -9.75
N HIS A 135 5.19 7.95 -9.90
CA HIS A 135 6.00 9.10 -10.29
C HIS A 135 5.76 9.50 -11.75
N GLU A 136 5.80 10.81 -12.07
CA GLU A 136 5.53 11.34 -13.40
C GLU A 136 6.50 10.83 -14.48
N ALA A 137 7.69 10.38 -14.10
CA ALA A 137 8.68 9.79 -15.00
C ALA A 137 8.48 8.29 -15.25
N ASP A 138 7.59 7.63 -14.50
CA ASP A 138 7.37 6.19 -14.69
C ASP A 138 6.71 5.88 -16.03
N PRO A 139 7.23 4.89 -16.78
CA PRO A 139 6.75 4.62 -18.14
C PRO A 139 5.45 3.81 -18.19
N LEU A 140 4.98 3.22 -17.09
CA LEU A 140 3.87 2.28 -17.11
C LEU A 140 2.55 2.90 -16.64
N ALA A 141 2.59 3.77 -15.63
CA ALA A 141 1.40 4.36 -15.06
C ALA A 141 1.18 5.81 -15.51
N GLN A 142 0.08 6.40 -15.07
CA GLN A 142 -0.34 7.71 -15.55
C GLN A 142 -0.51 8.73 -14.43
N PHE A 143 -0.13 8.41 -13.20
CA PHE A 143 -0.04 9.40 -12.14
C PHE A 143 1.14 10.35 -12.41
N ARG A 144 1.10 11.51 -11.80
CA ARG A 144 2.09 12.58 -12.02
C ARG A 144 2.64 13.09 -10.70
N LEU A 145 2.98 12.15 -9.79
CA LEU A 145 3.62 12.49 -8.54
C LEU A 145 5.08 12.88 -8.80
N LYS A 146 5.56 13.77 -7.95
CA LYS A 146 6.96 14.23 -7.94
C LYS A 146 7.71 13.57 -6.78
N THR A 147 9.02 13.63 -6.81
CA THR A 147 9.89 13.10 -5.76
C THR A 147 9.51 13.65 -4.37
N GLU A 148 9.19 14.95 -4.30
CA GLU A 148 8.81 15.62 -3.06
C GLU A 148 7.51 15.09 -2.46
N ASP A 149 6.59 14.59 -3.28
CA ASP A 149 5.33 14.01 -2.80
C ASP A 149 5.56 12.76 -1.97
N TYR A 150 6.50 11.90 -2.39
CA TYR A 150 6.86 10.71 -1.61
C TYR A 150 7.46 11.06 -0.24
N TYR A 151 8.24 12.15 -0.18
CA TYR A 151 8.71 12.66 1.11
C TYR A 151 7.54 13.10 1.99
N LEU A 152 6.59 13.86 1.45
CA LEU A 152 5.43 14.35 2.20
C LEU A 152 4.53 13.20 2.66
N ILE A 153 4.24 12.24 1.80
CA ILE A 153 3.46 11.03 2.10
C ILE A 153 4.12 10.25 3.24
N THR A 154 5.42 9.94 3.07
CA THR A 154 6.19 9.18 4.06
C THR A 154 6.24 9.92 5.40
N LYS A 155 6.51 11.23 5.40
CA LYS A 155 6.54 12.04 6.60
C LYS A 155 5.22 11.99 7.36
N ARG A 156 4.09 12.12 6.68
CA ARG A 156 2.75 12.05 7.29
C ARG A 156 2.46 10.68 7.91
N ILE A 157 2.82 9.59 7.22
CA ILE A 157 2.72 8.23 7.79
C ILE A 157 3.58 8.10 9.06
N LEU A 158 4.82 8.61 9.02
CA LEU A 158 5.72 8.59 10.17
C LEU A 158 5.20 9.43 11.34
N ASP A 159 4.57 10.56 11.10
CA ASP A 159 3.98 11.39 12.14
C ASP A 159 2.83 10.65 12.86
N VAL A 160 1.97 9.95 12.12
CA VAL A 160 0.94 9.08 12.70
C VAL A 160 1.59 7.91 13.47
N SER A 161 2.63 7.28 12.91
CA SER A 161 3.29 6.15 13.57
C SER A 161 3.99 6.55 14.87
N LYS A 162 4.63 7.72 14.92
CA LYS A 162 5.22 8.27 16.15
C LYS A 162 4.16 8.45 17.23
N LYS A 163 2.98 8.94 16.85
CA LYS A 163 1.87 9.19 17.76
C LYS A 163 1.29 7.91 18.39
N TYR A 164 1.18 6.81 17.61
CA TYR A 164 0.45 5.62 18.04
C TYR A 164 1.32 4.38 18.28
N CYS A 165 2.45 4.24 17.62
CA CYS A 165 3.29 3.04 17.68
C CYS A 165 4.80 3.34 17.82
N ASN A 166 5.16 4.46 18.45
CA ASN A 166 6.56 4.83 18.72
C ASN A 166 7.48 4.81 17.48
N GLY A 167 6.93 5.04 16.29
CA GLY A 167 7.67 5.00 15.04
C GLY A 167 7.99 3.60 14.53
N ASN A 168 7.30 2.55 14.98
CA ASN A 168 7.43 1.20 14.45
C ASN A 168 6.92 1.14 13.00
N VAL A 169 7.83 1.31 12.05
CA VAL A 169 7.53 1.32 10.62
C VAL A 169 8.56 0.49 9.87
N VAL A 170 8.09 -0.32 8.93
CA VAL A 170 8.92 -1.02 7.95
C VAL A 170 8.35 -0.78 6.56
N SER A 171 9.22 -0.52 5.61
CA SER A 171 8.87 -0.32 4.20
C SER A 171 9.43 -1.46 3.36
N THR A 172 8.62 -1.95 2.42
CA THR A 172 9.02 -2.91 1.37
C THR A 172 8.92 -2.22 0.03
N LEU A 173 9.97 -2.30 -0.77
CA LEU A 173 9.96 -1.79 -2.14
C LEU A 173 9.01 -2.64 -2.99
N GLU A 174 8.13 -1.96 -3.74
CA GLU A 174 7.21 -2.57 -4.71
C GLU A 174 7.56 -2.09 -6.14
N GLY A 175 6.62 -1.44 -6.84
CA GLY A 175 6.82 -0.92 -8.18
C GLY A 175 7.75 0.29 -8.28
N GLY A 176 8.07 0.66 -9.51
CA GLY A 176 8.97 1.74 -9.89
C GLY A 176 9.89 1.28 -11.01
N TYR A 177 9.62 1.74 -12.24
CA TYR A 177 10.20 1.17 -13.46
C TYR A 177 11.08 2.15 -14.24
N ASP A 178 11.13 3.41 -13.82
CA ASP A 178 12.16 4.35 -14.28
C ASP A 178 13.46 4.11 -13.50
N LEU A 179 14.54 3.86 -14.23
CA LEU A 179 15.87 3.53 -13.67
C LEU A 179 16.85 4.72 -13.74
N LYS A 180 16.38 5.93 -14.04
CA LYS A 180 17.23 7.11 -14.15
C LYS A 180 17.24 7.98 -12.93
#